data_484dad4f83f51692ed9b96dc5f8cb3b3
#
_entry.id   484dad4f83f51692ed9b96dc5f8cb3b3
#
_cell.length_a   1.000
_cell.length_b   1.000
_cell.length_c   1.000
_cell.angle_alpha   90.00
_cell.angle_beta   90.00
_cell.angle_gamma   90.00
#
_symmetry.space_group_name_H-M   'P 1'
#
loop_
_entity.id
_entity.type
_entity.pdbx_description
1 polymer ?
#
loop_
_entity_poly.entity_id
_entity_poly.type
_entity_poly.pdbx_seq_one_letter_code
_entity_poly.pdbx_strand_id
1 'polypeptide(L)'
;MFYICIWNIFLLFGCAKTEMLSEDNTVTNGNIVSTTGTIAIETEAIETEVIETETQDAIQPSSDQPPEDAPEYKIIMVGDVLLHTPVEESCLQLDGSYDYDSLFSHTKEEIAAADLALVNQEVIIGGADLGISGYPCFNADYSLCDSLVGAGFDVICHATNHAMDKGRAGLVNCAEYWRDEYPQITVLGIHDIADTSTSCGADPAIIELGDMRIAVLNYTYGTNGISLPADMPYAVDLLNEEQVAADIQRAEELADFTIVCPHWGTEYRLTSDASQEKWTKIFAENGADLILGTHPHVIEPIEWVTDEASEHEMLVYYSLGNFVNWTSGTGEGVANRMVGGMAEVTLTKNDNGEVEIADYGVKPMISHVTSGPEGVTTYFLENYSEELAEENDIVLQDSSFSREYCVNLCDSVWGDLWKTE
;
A
#
# COMPACT_ATOMS: atom_id res chain seq x y z
N MET A 1 49.43 20.64 -14.60
CA MET A 1 50.50 19.89 -15.26
C MET A 1 50.67 18.59 -14.48
N PHE A 2 50.04 17.56 -14.94
CA PHE A 2 50.43 16.15 -15.01
C PHE A 2 49.22 15.34 -15.48
N TYR A 3 49.34 14.78 -16.63
CA TYR A 3 48.51 13.80 -17.32
C TYR A 3 48.79 12.40 -16.78
N ILE A 4 47.81 11.53 -16.72
CA ILE A 4 47.98 10.07 -16.89
C ILE A 4 46.55 9.55 -17.22
N CYS A 5 46.31 9.27 -18.44
CA CYS A 5 46.32 8.04 -19.23
C CYS A 5 45.29 6.96 -18.83
N ILE A 6 44.38 6.86 -19.75
CA ILE A 6 43.39 5.83 -20.05
C ILE A 6 44.06 4.46 -20.31
N TRP A 7 43.47 3.38 -19.85
CA TRP A 7 43.60 2.06 -20.50
C TRP A 7 42.23 1.32 -20.50
N ASN A 8 41.74 1.21 -21.74
CA ASN A 8 40.66 0.26 -22.13
C ASN A 8 41.27 -1.14 -22.23
N ILE A 9 40.56 -2.15 -21.68
CA ILE A 9 40.76 -3.53 -22.04
C ILE A 9 39.39 -4.13 -22.42
N PHE A 10 39.19 -4.32 -23.73
CA PHE A 10 38.19 -5.22 -24.30
C PHE A 10 38.66 -6.66 -24.13
N LEU A 11 37.82 -7.52 -23.65
CA LEU A 11 37.94 -8.97 -23.78
C LEU A 11 36.64 -9.56 -24.30
N LEU A 12 36.68 -9.95 -25.56
CA LEU A 12 35.74 -10.80 -26.27
C LEU A 12 36.06 -12.28 -25.98
N PHE A 13 35.07 -13.05 -25.59
CA PHE A 13 34.96 -14.51 -25.80
C PHE A 13 33.47 -14.80 -25.78
N GLY A 14 32.80 -15.40 -26.74
CA GLY A 14 33.16 -16.52 -27.58
C GLY A 14 31.98 -17.50 -27.43
N CYS A 15 31.07 -17.55 -28.44
CA CYS A 15 29.96 -18.50 -28.54
C CYS A 15 30.44 -19.94 -28.41
N ALA A 16 29.67 -20.77 -27.66
CA ALA A 16 29.62 -22.21 -27.89
C ALA A 16 28.17 -22.65 -27.98
N LYS A 17 27.78 -23.08 -29.19
CA LYS A 17 26.57 -23.85 -29.44
C LYS A 17 26.80 -25.28 -28.89
N THR A 18 25.80 -25.85 -28.25
CA THR A 18 25.73 -27.29 -28.06
C THR A 18 24.37 -27.79 -28.55
N GLU A 19 24.46 -28.78 -29.43
CA GLU A 19 23.39 -29.37 -30.21
C GLU A 19 22.50 -30.28 -29.35
N MET A 20 21.26 -30.45 -29.83
CA MET A 20 20.25 -31.40 -29.39
C MET A 20 20.70 -32.83 -29.58
N LEU A 21 20.31 -33.70 -28.67
CA LEU A 21 20.06 -35.11 -28.93
C LEU A 21 18.66 -35.49 -28.46
N SER A 22 17.86 -35.90 -29.44
CA SER A 22 16.55 -36.50 -29.29
C SER A 22 16.72 -37.97 -28.92
N GLU A 23 15.97 -38.47 -27.96
CA GLU A 23 15.67 -39.90 -27.87
C GLU A 23 14.17 -40.14 -27.80
N ASP A 24 13.69 -40.79 -28.86
CA ASP A 24 12.40 -41.45 -28.97
C ASP A 24 12.29 -42.60 -27.95
N ASN A 25 11.14 -42.76 -27.33
CA ASN A 25 10.70 -44.06 -26.86
C ASN A 25 9.18 -44.25 -27.03
N THR A 26 8.91 -45.27 -27.77
CA THR A 26 7.66 -45.81 -28.29
C THR A 26 6.77 -46.45 -27.23
N VAL A 27 5.51 -46.10 -27.34
CA VAL A 27 4.21 -46.80 -27.12
C VAL A 27 4.27 -48.30 -26.78
N THR A 28 3.50 -48.72 -25.79
CA THR A 28 2.74 -50.00 -25.83
C THR A 28 1.32 -49.80 -25.25
N ASN A 29 0.37 -50.28 -26.06
CA ASN A 29 -1.07 -50.36 -25.81
C ASN A 29 -1.41 -51.29 -24.64
N GLY A 30 -2.39 -50.91 -23.85
CA GLY A 30 -3.10 -51.78 -22.92
C GLY A 30 -4.61 -51.45 -22.90
N ASN A 31 -5.40 -52.31 -23.50
CA ASN A 31 -6.86 -52.28 -23.51
C ASN A 31 -7.45 -52.34 -22.12
N ILE A 32 -8.42 -51.47 -21.82
CA ILE A 32 -9.36 -51.69 -20.72
C ILE A 32 -10.79 -51.65 -21.27
N VAL A 33 -11.49 -52.72 -20.99
CA VAL A 33 -12.84 -53.06 -21.38
C VAL A 33 -13.84 -52.20 -20.63
N SER A 34 -14.78 -51.57 -21.36
CA SER A 34 -15.95 -50.87 -20.82
C SER A 34 -17.05 -51.89 -20.55
N THR A 35 -17.57 -51.91 -19.31
CA THR A 35 -18.85 -52.54 -18.98
C THR A 35 -19.88 -51.50 -18.62
N THR A 36 -20.82 -51.28 -19.53
CA THR A 36 -22.04 -50.51 -19.33
C THR A 36 -23.04 -51.36 -18.52
N GLY A 37 -23.38 -50.88 -17.30
CA GLY A 37 -24.51 -51.40 -16.54
C GLY A 37 -25.70 -50.40 -16.61
N THR A 38 -26.74 -50.86 -17.28
CA THR A 38 -28.03 -50.13 -17.36
C THR A 38 -28.85 -50.47 -16.13
N ILE A 39 -29.26 -49.51 -15.34
CA ILE A 39 -30.27 -49.66 -14.28
C ILE A 39 -31.56 -49.01 -14.77
N ALA A 40 -32.59 -49.82 -14.92
CA ALA A 40 -33.94 -49.37 -15.17
C ALA A 40 -34.61 -48.95 -13.87
N ILE A 41 -35.20 -47.76 -13.84
CA ILE A 41 -36.07 -47.30 -12.77
C ILE A 41 -37.50 -47.27 -13.27
N GLU A 42 -38.34 -48.11 -12.65
CA GLU A 42 -39.80 -48.12 -12.89
C GLU A 42 -40.41 -46.87 -12.24
N THR A 43 -41.22 -46.16 -13.03
CA THR A 43 -42.04 -45.01 -12.54
C THR A 43 -43.46 -45.51 -12.26
N GLU A 44 -43.83 -45.52 -10.99
CA GLU A 44 -45.26 -45.61 -10.61
C GLU A 44 -45.90 -44.24 -10.70
N ALA A 45 -47.04 -44.19 -11.40
CA ALA A 45 -47.90 -43.02 -11.53
C ALA A 45 -48.77 -42.90 -10.29
N ILE A 46 -48.68 -41.73 -9.63
CA ILE A 46 -49.63 -41.32 -8.56
C ILE A 46 -50.63 -40.33 -9.15
N GLU A 47 -51.89 -40.70 -9.18
CA GLU A 47 -53.01 -39.83 -9.48
C GLU A 47 -53.14 -38.73 -8.42
N THR A 48 -53.15 -37.46 -8.83
CA THR A 48 -53.43 -36.33 -7.97
C THR A 48 -54.88 -35.87 -8.15
N GLU A 49 -55.67 -35.99 -7.09
CA GLU A 49 -56.98 -35.34 -6.92
C GLU A 49 -56.78 -33.82 -6.85
N VAL A 50 -57.49 -33.09 -7.68
CA VAL A 50 -57.58 -31.61 -7.67
C VAL A 50 -58.59 -31.22 -6.62
N ILE A 51 -58.12 -30.61 -5.52
CA ILE A 51 -58.98 -29.90 -4.54
C ILE A 51 -58.86 -28.41 -4.90
N GLU A 52 -59.92 -27.83 -5.44
CA GLU A 52 -60.07 -26.38 -5.55
C GLU A 52 -60.34 -25.82 -4.15
N THR A 53 -59.37 -25.03 -3.64
CA THR A 53 -59.60 -24.14 -2.51
C THR A 53 -59.45 -22.71 -2.97
N GLU A 54 -60.59 -21.99 -2.97
CA GLU A 54 -60.59 -20.53 -3.09
C GLU A 54 -59.82 -19.94 -1.91
N THR A 55 -58.65 -19.32 -2.19
CA THR A 55 -57.93 -18.48 -1.23
C THR A 55 -58.24 -17.02 -1.51
N GLN A 56 -58.96 -16.40 -0.57
CA GLN A 56 -59.10 -14.94 -0.49
C GLN A 56 -57.70 -14.31 -0.38
N ASP A 57 -57.37 -13.45 -1.30
CA ASP A 57 -56.18 -12.57 -1.27
C ASP A 57 -56.30 -11.61 -0.09
N ALA A 58 -55.65 -11.96 1.00
CA ALA A 58 -55.30 -10.99 2.04
C ALA A 58 -54.09 -10.18 1.55
N ILE A 59 -54.36 -8.96 1.09
CA ILE A 59 -53.34 -7.93 0.83
C ILE A 59 -52.68 -7.65 2.15
N GLN A 60 -51.46 -8.23 2.36
CA GLN A 60 -50.55 -7.75 3.41
C GLN A 60 -50.10 -6.34 2.99
N PRO A 61 -50.11 -5.35 3.90
CA PRO A 61 -49.45 -4.08 3.62
C PRO A 61 -47.94 -4.34 3.45
N SER A 62 -47.37 -3.93 2.32
CA SER A 62 -45.94 -3.85 2.13
C SER A 62 -45.39 -2.99 3.26
N SER A 63 -44.51 -3.51 4.05
CA SER A 63 -43.72 -2.72 4.98
C SER A 63 -42.77 -1.87 4.13
N ASP A 64 -43.19 -0.63 3.84
CA ASP A 64 -42.28 0.42 3.35
C ASP A 64 -41.34 0.84 4.51
N GLN A 65 -40.50 -0.07 4.97
CA GLN A 65 -39.24 0.28 5.60
C GLN A 65 -38.22 0.30 4.45
N PRO A 66 -37.48 1.38 4.29
CA PRO A 66 -36.33 1.34 3.40
C PRO A 66 -35.43 0.16 3.80
N PRO A 67 -34.76 -0.51 2.87
CA PRO A 67 -33.76 -1.53 3.22
C PRO A 67 -32.82 -0.93 4.26
N GLU A 68 -32.50 -1.70 5.29
CA GLU A 68 -31.46 -1.35 6.25
C GLU A 68 -30.20 -1.07 5.41
N ASP A 69 -29.66 0.15 5.47
CA ASP A 69 -28.53 0.55 4.66
C ASP A 69 -27.43 -0.52 4.85
N ALA A 70 -26.82 -0.97 3.73
CA ALA A 70 -25.73 -1.94 3.80
C ALA A 70 -24.62 -1.37 4.70
N PRO A 71 -23.90 -2.20 5.47
CA PRO A 71 -22.84 -1.71 6.33
C PRO A 71 -21.75 -1.04 5.48
N GLU A 72 -21.29 0.10 5.95
CA GLU A 72 -20.18 0.84 5.37
C GLU A 72 -18.94 0.67 6.22
N TYR A 73 -17.78 0.54 5.55
CA TYR A 73 -16.48 0.39 6.22
C TYR A 73 -15.51 1.44 5.70
N LYS A 74 -14.91 2.18 6.62
CA LYS A 74 -13.95 3.24 6.31
C LYS A 74 -12.53 2.70 6.30
N ILE A 75 -11.88 2.78 5.14
CA ILE A 75 -10.47 2.49 4.94
C ILE A 75 -9.72 3.81 4.85
N ILE A 76 -8.59 3.92 5.55
CA ILE A 76 -7.67 5.04 5.39
C ILE A 76 -6.27 4.56 5.05
N MET A 77 -5.51 5.40 4.33
CA MET A 77 -4.06 5.25 4.21
C MET A 77 -3.39 6.61 4.29
N VAL A 78 -2.26 6.66 5.00
CA VAL A 78 -1.35 7.82 5.02
C VAL A 78 -0.06 7.51 4.26
N GLY A 79 0.61 8.55 3.78
CA GLY A 79 1.82 8.43 2.98
C GLY A 79 3.08 8.08 3.78
N ASP A 80 4.22 8.62 3.33
CA ASP A 80 5.55 8.21 3.78
C ASP A 80 5.87 8.63 5.22
N VAL A 81 6.21 7.66 6.07
CA VAL A 81 6.89 7.92 7.35
C VAL A 81 8.39 7.92 7.09
N LEU A 82 8.95 9.12 6.91
CA LEU A 82 10.33 9.34 6.47
C LEU A 82 11.15 10.07 7.55
N LEU A 83 11.89 9.30 8.35
CA LEU A 83 12.58 9.79 9.54
C LEU A 83 13.98 10.33 9.21
N HIS A 84 14.04 11.55 8.68
CA HIS A 84 15.31 12.27 8.59
C HIS A 84 15.92 12.52 9.97
N THR A 85 17.24 12.77 10.03
CA THR A 85 17.96 12.97 11.30
C THR A 85 17.28 13.93 12.28
N PRO A 86 16.74 15.11 11.87
CA PRO A 86 16.04 15.98 12.81
C PRO A 86 14.75 15.37 13.38
N VAL A 87 14.07 14.47 12.64
CA VAL A 87 12.90 13.74 13.15
C VAL A 87 13.35 12.76 14.24
N GLU A 88 14.39 11.96 13.96
CA GLU A 88 14.97 11.04 14.94
C GLU A 88 15.47 11.76 16.21
N GLU A 89 16.13 12.92 16.02
CA GLU A 89 16.62 13.75 17.14
C GLU A 89 15.47 14.30 17.99
N SER A 90 14.31 14.62 17.40
CA SER A 90 13.14 15.10 18.13
C SER A 90 12.48 14.01 18.99
N CYS A 91 12.65 12.75 18.61
CA CYS A 91 12.11 11.59 19.33
C CYS A 91 13.05 11.04 20.40
N LEU A 92 14.33 11.49 20.44
CA LEU A 92 15.33 11.03 21.38
C LEU A 92 15.06 11.58 22.80
N GLN A 93 14.92 10.68 23.77
CA GLN A 93 14.66 11.01 25.15
C GLN A 93 15.96 11.27 25.93
N LEU A 94 15.84 11.93 27.12
CA LEU A 94 16.99 12.27 27.97
C LEU A 94 17.76 11.05 28.49
N ASP A 95 17.13 9.89 28.57
CA ASP A 95 17.76 8.64 29.00
C ASP A 95 18.39 7.85 27.84
N GLY A 96 18.26 8.36 26.61
CA GLY A 96 18.79 7.77 25.39
C GLY A 96 17.86 6.77 24.69
N SER A 97 16.64 6.58 25.20
CA SER A 97 15.58 5.85 24.49
C SER A 97 14.92 6.73 23.42
N TYR A 98 14.09 6.15 22.57
CA TYR A 98 13.27 6.86 21.58
C TYR A 98 11.78 6.74 21.92
N ASP A 99 11.04 7.80 21.64
CA ASP A 99 9.59 7.87 21.77
C ASP A 99 9.02 8.66 20.58
N TYR A 100 8.30 7.96 19.70
CA TYR A 100 7.76 8.53 18.45
C TYR A 100 6.28 8.92 18.56
N ASP A 101 5.64 8.82 19.72
CA ASP A 101 4.20 9.09 19.91
C ASP A 101 3.81 10.51 19.52
N SER A 102 4.73 11.48 19.71
CA SER A 102 4.50 12.87 19.34
C SER A 102 4.25 13.08 17.85
N LEU A 103 4.83 12.22 16.98
CA LEU A 103 4.68 12.32 15.53
C LEU A 103 3.21 12.19 15.10
N PHE A 104 2.43 11.39 15.84
CA PHE A 104 1.05 11.04 15.53
C PHE A 104 0.00 11.74 16.40
N SER A 105 0.44 12.60 17.34
CA SER A 105 -0.41 13.13 18.42
C SER A 105 -1.68 13.87 17.96
N HIS A 106 -1.65 14.48 16.78
CA HIS A 106 -2.79 15.24 16.23
C HIS A 106 -3.57 14.48 15.15
N THR A 107 -3.19 13.25 14.84
CA THR A 107 -3.82 12.44 13.79
C THR A 107 -4.33 11.09 14.29
N LYS A 108 -3.82 10.59 15.42
CA LYS A 108 -4.11 9.25 15.95
C LYS A 108 -5.58 8.98 16.24
N GLU A 109 -6.37 9.98 16.63
CA GLU A 109 -7.79 9.79 16.91
C GLU A 109 -8.56 9.45 15.63
N GLU A 110 -8.21 10.11 14.52
CA GLU A 110 -8.80 9.85 13.21
C GLU A 110 -8.33 8.50 12.63
N ILE A 111 -7.05 8.18 12.80
CA ILE A 111 -6.47 6.90 12.37
C ILE A 111 -7.16 5.75 13.10
N ALA A 112 -7.27 5.82 14.43
CA ALA A 112 -7.90 4.78 15.26
C ALA A 112 -9.42 4.68 15.07
N ALA A 113 -10.06 5.66 14.44
CA ALA A 113 -11.49 5.64 14.14
C ALA A 113 -11.84 4.93 12.82
N ALA A 114 -10.85 4.63 11.99
CA ALA A 114 -11.06 3.87 10.76
C ALA A 114 -11.30 2.38 11.06
N ASP A 115 -12.02 1.71 10.16
CA ASP A 115 -12.22 0.26 10.24
C ASP A 115 -10.99 -0.52 9.74
N LEU A 116 -10.17 0.12 8.89
CA LEU A 116 -8.88 -0.40 8.42
C LEU A 116 -7.92 0.77 8.14
N ALA A 117 -6.81 0.83 8.86
CA ALA A 117 -5.82 1.90 8.75
C ALA A 117 -4.49 1.37 8.19
N LEU A 118 -4.03 1.96 7.08
CA LEU A 118 -2.78 1.62 6.40
C LEU A 118 -1.76 2.77 6.51
N VAL A 119 -0.47 2.43 6.53
CA VAL A 119 0.64 3.40 6.47
C VAL A 119 1.77 2.90 5.59
N ASN A 120 2.40 3.81 4.83
CA ASN A 120 3.68 3.52 4.19
C ASN A 120 4.82 3.82 5.15
N GLN A 121 5.39 2.77 5.77
CA GLN A 121 6.57 2.88 6.63
C GLN A 121 7.82 2.81 5.77
N GLU A 122 8.33 3.97 5.36
CA GLU A 122 9.41 4.02 4.37
C GLU A 122 10.76 3.61 4.94
N VAL A 123 11.04 4.03 6.16
CA VAL A 123 12.31 3.75 6.86
C VAL A 123 12.30 2.35 7.44
N ILE A 124 13.37 1.58 7.22
CA ILE A 124 13.50 0.27 7.87
C ILE A 124 13.66 0.42 9.40
N ILE A 125 12.96 -0.42 10.16
CA ILE A 125 13.01 -0.44 11.62
C ILE A 125 13.92 -1.59 12.08
N GLY A 126 15.23 -1.38 11.89
CA GLY A 126 16.24 -2.41 12.19
C GLY A 126 16.75 -2.42 13.63
N GLY A 127 16.27 -1.47 14.46
CA GLY A 127 16.63 -1.34 15.88
C GLY A 127 17.91 -0.55 16.12
N ALA A 128 18.07 -0.05 17.36
CA ALA A 128 19.18 0.81 17.78
C ALA A 128 20.57 0.15 17.67
N ASP A 129 20.66 -1.17 17.77
CA ASP A 129 21.93 -1.92 17.67
C ASP A 129 22.60 -1.76 16.28
N LEU A 130 21.82 -1.47 15.24
CA LEU A 130 22.32 -1.18 13.89
C LEU A 130 22.66 0.31 13.68
N GLY A 131 22.46 1.15 14.69
CA GLY A 131 22.67 2.59 14.70
C GLY A 131 21.51 3.34 14.02
N ILE A 132 20.82 4.19 14.80
CA ILE A 132 19.77 5.08 14.29
C ILE A 132 20.36 6.09 13.33
N SER A 133 19.71 6.31 12.20
CA SER A 133 20.26 7.18 11.15
C SER A 133 19.17 7.64 10.16
N GLY A 134 19.30 8.90 9.71
CA GLY A 134 18.56 9.45 8.59
C GLY A 134 19.26 9.25 7.24
N TYR A 135 18.90 10.11 6.26
CA TYR A 135 19.45 10.06 4.90
C TYR A 135 21.00 10.02 4.88
N PRO A 136 21.64 9.22 4.00
CA PRO A 136 21.03 8.45 2.89
C PRO A 136 20.69 6.98 3.23
N CYS A 137 21.03 6.51 4.43
CA CYS A 137 20.77 5.12 4.84
C CYS A 137 20.04 5.13 6.18
N PHE A 138 18.71 5.10 6.07
CA PHE A 138 17.82 5.22 7.22
C PHE A 138 17.84 3.99 8.14
N ASN A 139 17.52 4.20 9.40
CA ASN A 139 17.19 3.16 10.36
C ASN A 139 16.52 3.76 11.58
N ALA A 140 15.39 3.20 11.99
CA ALA A 140 14.66 3.59 13.18
C ALA A 140 14.80 2.58 14.33
N ASP A 141 14.49 3.05 15.56
CA ASP A 141 14.34 2.20 16.74
C ASP A 141 13.04 1.42 16.72
N TYR A 142 12.98 0.28 17.41
CA TYR A 142 11.79 -0.55 17.52
C TYR A 142 10.59 0.15 18.19
N SER A 143 10.83 1.16 19.04
CA SER A 143 9.75 1.96 19.63
C SER A 143 8.88 2.70 18.60
N LEU A 144 9.36 2.83 17.35
CA LEU A 144 8.49 3.29 16.25
C LEU A 144 7.36 2.31 15.95
N CYS A 145 7.60 0.99 16.04
CA CYS A 145 6.54 -0.01 15.92
C CYS A 145 5.47 0.19 17.00
N ASP A 146 5.92 0.42 18.26
CA ASP A 146 5.02 0.68 19.39
C ASP A 146 4.13 1.89 19.12
N SER A 147 4.71 2.98 18.60
CA SER A 147 4.00 4.21 18.29
C SER A 147 3.05 4.09 17.10
N LEU A 148 3.42 3.34 16.05
CA LEU A 148 2.53 3.05 14.91
C LEU A 148 1.31 2.24 15.34
N VAL A 149 1.52 1.19 16.14
CA VAL A 149 0.43 0.40 16.73
C VAL A 149 -0.42 1.25 17.68
N GLY A 150 0.22 2.08 18.50
CA GLY A 150 -0.43 3.02 19.41
C GLY A 150 -1.23 4.11 18.71
N ALA A 151 -0.89 4.45 17.47
CA ALA A 151 -1.65 5.37 16.63
C ALA A 151 -2.89 4.71 15.99
N GLY A 152 -2.95 3.36 15.92
CA GLY A 152 -4.10 2.62 15.43
C GLY A 152 -3.94 2.03 14.02
N PHE A 153 -2.73 1.91 13.49
CA PHE A 153 -2.50 1.27 12.20
C PHE A 153 -2.61 -0.24 12.27
N ASP A 154 -3.28 -0.83 11.28
CA ASP A 154 -3.52 -2.26 11.12
C ASP A 154 -2.58 -2.89 10.08
N VAL A 155 -2.22 -2.10 9.06
CA VAL A 155 -1.39 -2.55 7.92
C VAL A 155 -0.19 -1.65 7.74
N ILE A 156 0.99 -2.25 7.75
CA ILE A 156 2.27 -1.57 7.57
C ILE A 156 2.89 -1.99 6.25
N CYS A 157 2.99 -1.04 5.30
CA CYS A 157 3.63 -1.23 4.00
C CYS A 157 5.13 -0.93 4.11
N HIS A 158 5.97 -1.95 3.92
CA HIS A 158 7.43 -1.85 4.02
C HIS A 158 8.18 -2.09 2.71
N ALA A 159 7.47 -2.41 1.58
CA ALA A 159 8.12 -2.46 0.27
C ALA A 159 8.45 -1.05 -0.19
N THR A 160 9.61 -0.54 0.18
CA THR A 160 10.10 0.80 -0.14
C THR A 160 11.52 0.75 -0.69
N ASN A 161 11.99 1.85 -1.28
CA ASN A 161 13.38 1.96 -1.74
C ASN A 161 14.39 1.94 -0.57
N HIS A 162 13.95 2.18 0.68
CA HIS A 162 14.76 2.15 1.90
C HIS A 162 14.65 0.84 2.70
N ALA A 163 13.91 -0.16 2.22
CA ALA A 163 13.76 -1.46 2.89
C ALA A 163 15.10 -2.19 3.13
N MET A 164 16.12 -1.91 2.32
CA MET A 164 17.44 -2.56 2.38
C MET A 164 18.56 -1.66 2.96
N ASP A 165 18.29 -0.51 3.53
CA ASP A 165 19.28 0.47 3.98
C ASP A 165 20.25 -0.07 5.04
N LYS A 166 19.83 -1.02 5.85
CA LYS A 166 20.69 -1.77 6.79
C LYS A 166 21.00 -3.19 6.31
N GLY A 167 20.82 -3.42 5.01
CA GLY A 167 21.04 -4.71 4.37
C GLY A 167 20.19 -5.82 4.99
N ARG A 168 20.66 -7.06 4.85
CA ARG A 168 19.94 -8.22 5.39
C ARG A 168 19.62 -8.10 6.90
N ALA A 169 20.56 -7.57 7.69
CA ALA A 169 20.36 -7.50 9.14
C ALA A 169 19.20 -6.58 9.51
N GLY A 170 19.09 -5.39 8.89
CA GLY A 170 17.99 -4.47 9.14
C GLY A 170 16.64 -5.06 8.75
N LEU A 171 16.55 -5.67 7.57
CA LEU A 171 15.33 -6.28 7.09
C LEU A 171 14.88 -7.45 7.98
N VAL A 172 15.79 -8.38 8.32
CA VAL A 172 15.47 -9.53 9.17
C VAL A 172 15.03 -9.08 10.56
N ASN A 173 15.77 -8.15 11.17
CA ASN A 173 15.42 -7.60 12.49
C ASN A 173 14.02 -6.96 12.48
N CYS A 174 13.70 -6.19 11.43
CA CYS A 174 12.40 -5.54 11.28
C CYS A 174 11.27 -6.59 11.17
N ALA A 175 11.41 -7.54 10.26
CA ALA A 175 10.39 -8.58 10.05
C ALA A 175 10.21 -9.49 11.28
N GLU A 176 11.32 -9.86 11.97
CA GLU A 176 11.26 -10.63 13.22
C GLU A 176 10.56 -9.86 14.33
N TYR A 177 10.90 -8.57 14.51
CA TYR A 177 10.30 -7.74 15.56
C TYR A 177 8.79 -7.62 15.38
N TRP A 178 8.32 -7.29 14.17
CA TRP A 178 6.90 -7.22 13.86
C TRP A 178 6.18 -8.53 14.13
N ARG A 179 6.72 -9.65 13.67
CA ARG A 179 6.13 -10.97 13.84
C ARG A 179 6.04 -11.40 15.30
N ASP A 180 7.10 -11.11 16.09
CA ASP A 180 7.20 -11.62 17.45
C ASP A 180 6.44 -10.74 18.46
N GLU A 181 6.46 -9.40 18.29
CA GLU A 181 5.84 -8.46 19.23
C GLU A 181 4.42 -8.07 18.81
N TYR A 182 4.13 -8.00 17.49
CA TYR A 182 2.84 -7.52 16.97
C TYR A 182 2.23 -8.48 15.93
N PRO A 183 1.97 -9.76 16.28
CA PRO A 183 1.46 -10.76 15.33
C PRO A 183 0.06 -10.46 14.79
N GLN A 184 -0.67 -9.49 15.38
CA GLN A 184 -1.97 -9.02 14.91
C GLN A 184 -1.88 -7.95 13.83
N ILE A 185 -0.71 -7.35 13.62
CA ILE A 185 -0.49 -6.34 12.59
C ILE A 185 -0.13 -7.03 11.28
N THR A 186 -0.75 -6.60 10.20
CA THR A 186 -0.41 -7.07 8.86
C THR A 186 0.79 -6.27 8.31
N VAL A 187 1.93 -6.92 8.16
CA VAL A 187 3.14 -6.30 7.60
C VAL A 187 3.36 -6.82 6.20
N LEU A 188 3.53 -5.93 5.23
CA LEU A 188 3.62 -6.23 3.81
C LEU A 188 4.95 -5.77 3.22
N GLY A 189 5.36 -6.44 2.16
CA GLY A 189 6.42 -5.99 1.27
C GLY A 189 7.84 -6.32 1.69
N ILE A 190 8.07 -6.85 2.92
CA ILE A 190 9.36 -7.37 3.38
C ILE A 190 9.20 -8.78 3.95
N HIS A 191 10.23 -9.62 3.76
CA HIS A 191 10.18 -11.01 4.16
C HIS A 191 11.54 -11.46 4.69
N ASP A 192 11.54 -12.27 5.77
CA ASP A 192 12.74 -12.90 6.31
C ASP A 192 12.86 -14.38 5.90
N ILE A 193 13.88 -15.06 6.39
CA ILE A 193 14.11 -16.48 6.08
C ILE A 193 13.08 -17.42 6.72
N ALA A 194 12.30 -16.96 7.68
CA ALA A 194 11.26 -17.76 8.32
C ALA A 194 9.95 -17.72 7.52
N ASP A 195 9.79 -16.72 6.67
CA ASP A 195 8.64 -16.61 5.79
C ASP A 195 8.79 -17.51 4.56
N THR A 196 8.22 -18.68 4.64
CA THR A 196 8.22 -19.66 3.54
C THR A 196 7.03 -19.47 2.59
N SER A 197 6.11 -18.56 2.92
CA SER A 197 4.94 -18.24 2.08
C SER A 197 5.28 -17.36 0.88
N THR A 198 6.44 -16.71 0.92
CA THR A 198 6.91 -15.76 -0.09
C THR A 198 7.73 -16.34 -1.23
N SER A 199 7.70 -17.66 -1.42
CA SER A 199 8.04 -18.19 -2.72
C SER A 199 7.04 -17.63 -3.74
N CYS A 200 7.51 -17.28 -4.93
CA CYS A 200 6.68 -16.85 -6.08
C CYS A 200 5.36 -17.63 -6.11
N GLY A 201 4.21 -16.94 -5.96
CA GLY A 201 2.89 -17.55 -5.88
C GLY A 201 2.34 -17.77 -4.46
N ALA A 202 2.85 -17.07 -3.45
CA ALA A 202 2.19 -17.01 -2.13
C ALA A 202 0.83 -16.31 -2.23
N ASP A 203 -0.10 -16.71 -1.36
CA ASP A 203 -1.39 -16.01 -1.27
C ASP A 203 -1.18 -14.59 -0.73
N PRO A 204 -1.88 -13.57 -1.26
CA PRO A 204 -1.84 -12.21 -0.73
C PRO A 204 -2.38 -12.16 0.71
N ALA A 205 -2.07 -11.08 1.43
CA ALA A 205 -2.69 -10.83 2.73
C ALA A 205 -4.18 -10.56 2.55
N ILE A 206 -5.02 -11.35 3.23
CA ILE A 206 -6.48 -11.20 3.21
C ILE A 206 -6.92 -10.71 4.58
N ILE A 207 -7.60 -9.56 4.60
CA ILE A 207 -8.14 -8.94 5.80
C ILE A 207 -9.67 -9.10 5.77
N GLU A 208 -10.22 -9.64 6.85
CA GLU A 208 -11.66 -9.72 7.03
C GLU A 208 -12.17 -8.39 7.60
N LEU A 209 -12.96 -7.67 6.82
CA LEU A 209 -13.57 -6.40 7.18
C LEU A 209 -15.09 -6.58 7.21
N GLY A 210 -15.61 -6.91 8.39
CA GLY A 210 -17.00 -7.31 8.54
C GLY A 210 -17.33 -8.58 7.77
N ASP A 211 -18.13 -8.45 6.72
CA ASP A 211 -18.50 -9.56 5.82
C ASP A 211 -17.78 -9.48 4.45
N MET A 212 -16.77 -8.61 4.35
CA MET A 212 -15.92 -8.41 3.17
C MET A 212 -14.53 -9.00 3.39
N ARG A 213 -13.91 -9.51 2.34
CA ARG A 213 -12.51 -9.94 2.32
C ARG A 213 -11.73 -8.99 1.44
N ILE A 214 -10.76 -8.31 2.02
CA ILE A 214 -9.93 -7.31 1.35
C ILE A 214 -8.54 -7.88 1.17
N ALA A 215 -8.08 -8.01 -0.08
CA ALA A 215 -6.69 -8.31 -0.39
C ALA A 215 -5.87 -7.03 -0.36
N VAL A 216 -4.68 -7.07 0.26
CA VAL A 216 -3.75 -5.94 0.25
C VAL A 216 -2.38 -6.40 -0.22
N LEU A 217 -1.84 -5.71 -1.22
CA LEU A 217 -0.54 -5.97 -1.85
C LEU A 217 0.33 -4.72 -1.76
N ASN A 218 1.64 -4.88 -1.51
CA ASN A 218 2.57 -3.75 -1.43
C ASN A 218 3.85 -4.05 -2.21
N TYR A 219 4.27 -3.13 -3.08
CA TYR A 219 5.43 -3.29 -3.95
C TYR A 219 6.27 -2.02 -4.01
N THR A 220 7.58 -2.17 -4.30
CA THR A 220 8.46 -1.02 -4.59
C THR A 220 9.15 -1.15 -5.95
N TYR A 221 9.51 -0.02 -6.54
CA TYR A 221 10.26 0.03 -7.80
C TYR A 221 11.71 -0.46 -7.67
N GLY A 222 12.25 -0.54 -6.47
CA GLY A 222 13.62 -0.94 -6.22
C GLY A 222 14.10 -0.64 -4.80
N THR A 223 15.38 -0.88 -4.53
CA THR A 223 16.02 -0.76 -3.22
C THR A 223 17.28 0.11 -3.27
N ASN A 224 17.21 1.29 -3.93
CA ASN A 224 18.31 2.26 -4.06
C ASN A 224 19.63 1.63 -4.56
N GLY A 225 19.53 0.59 -5.41
CA GLY A 225 20.68 -0.12 -5.97
C GLY A 225 21.35 -1.11 -5.00
N ILE A 226 20.80 -1.31 -3.81
CA ILE A 226 21.22 -2.36 -2.88
C ILE A 226 20.59 -3.68 -3.33
N SER A 227 21.42 -4.66 -3.69
CA SER A 227 20.93 -5.95 -4.14
C SER A 227 20.29 -6.76 -3.00
N LEU A 228 19.20 -7.45 -3.30
CA LEU A 228 18.62 -8.43 -2.36
C LEU A 228 19.63 -9.54 -2.06
N PRO A 229 19.61 -10.15 -0.86
CA PRO A 229 20.49 -11.26 -0.53
C PRO A 229 20.24 -12.46 -1.47
N ALA A 230 21.30 -13.11 -1.94
CA ALA A 230 21.20 -14.20 -2.91
C ALA A 230 20.42 -15.43 -2.38
N ASP A 231 20.38 -15.59 -1.06
CA ASP A 231 19.62 -16.63 -0.35
C ASP A 231 18.19 -16.17 0.05
N MET A 232 17.85 -14.91 -0.21
CA MET A 232 16.54 -14.31 0.05
C MET A 232 16.13 -13.43 -1.15
N PRO A 233 15.95 -13.99 -2.35
CA PRO A 233 15.64 -13.19 -3.54
C PRO A 233 14.24 -12.57 -3.51
N TYR A 234 13.44 -12.94 -2.52
CA TYR A 234 12.08 -12.47 -2.21
C TYR A 234 12.04 -11.48 -1.04
N ALA A 235 13.18 -11.07 -0.49
CA ALA A 235 13.25 -10.28 0.74
C ALA A 235 12.46 -8.96 0.70
N VAL A 236 12.26 -8.41 -0.49
CA VAL A 236 11.41 -7.22 -0.73
C VAL A 236 10.56 -7.47 -1.97
N ASP A 237 9.28 -7.14 -1.91
CA ASP A 237 8.36 -7.26 -3.03
C ASP A 237 8.62 -6.14 -4.04
N LEU A 238 9.20 -6.51 -5.17
CA LEU A 238 9.56 -5.59 -6.24
C LEU A 238 8.47 -5.56 -7.31
N LEU A 239 8.27 -4.40 -7.93
CA LEU A 239 7.44 -4.24 -9.13
C LEU A 239 8.03 -5.08 -10.29
N ASN A 240 7.44 -6.26 -10.51
CA ASN A 240 7.74 -7.19 -11.59
C ASN A 240 6.45 -7.55 -12.30
N GLU A 241 6.36 -7.34 -13.63
CA GLU A 241 5.10 -7.46 -14.36
C GLU A 241 4.45 -8.85 -14.25
N GLU A 242 5.23 -9.92 -14.36
CA GLU A 242 4.72 -11.30 -14.32
C GLU A 242 4.22 -11.65 -12.90
N GLN A 243 4.99 -11.26 -11.87
CA GLN A 243 4.65 -11.55 -10.49
C GLN A 243 3.43 -10.73 -10.03
N VAL A 244 3.43 -9.42 -10.27
CA VAL A 244 2.34 -8.51 -9.89
C VAL A 244 1.02 -8.93 -10.54
N ALA A 245 1.04 -9.28 -11.84
CA ALA A 245 -0.15 -9.77 -12.51
C ALA A 245 -0.68 -11.08 -11.89
N ALA A 246 0.21 -12.01 -11.56
CA ALA A 246 -0.18 -13.27 -10.93
C ALA A 246 -0.73 -13.07 -9.52
N ASP A 247 -0.13 -12.16 -8.73
CA ASP A 247 -0.53 -11.87 -7.36
C ASP A 247 -1.91 -11.18 -7.33
N ILE A 248 -2.17 -10.21 -8.22
CA ILE A 248 -3.49 -9.55 -8.31
C ILE A 248 -4.55 -10.56 -8.75
N GLN A 249 -4.30 -11.37 -9.80
CA GLN A 249 -5.24 -12.41 -10.20
C GLN A 249 -5.53 -13.40 -9.07
N ARG A 250 -4.53 -13.71 -8.24
CA ARG A 250 -4.72 -14.55 -7.08
C ARG A 250 -5.51 -13.85 -5.98
N ALA A 251 -5.33 -12.53 -5.80
CA ALA A 251 -6.13 -11.71 -4.90
C ALA A 251 -7.61 -11.74 -5.30
N GLU A 252 -7.92 -11.55 -6.58
CA GLU A 252 -9.28 -11.61 -7.13
C GLU A 252 -9.97 -12.98 -6.92
N GLU A 253 -9.20 -14.08 -6.88
CA GLU A 253 -9.75 -15.40 -6.55
C GLU A 253 -10.09 -15.56 -5.05
N LEU A 254 -9.43 -14.82 -4.16
CA LEU A 254 -9.49 -15.01 -2.71
C LEU A 254 -10.28 -13.94 -1.97
N ALA A 255 -10.35 -12.74 -2.51
CA ALA A 255 -10.95 -11.57 -1.87
C ALA A 255 -12.17 -11.07 -2.65
N ASP A 256 -12.85 -10.12 -2.06
CA ASP A 256 -14.01 -9.44 -2.64
C ASP A 256 -13.62 -8.04 -3.15
N PHE A 257 -12.38 -7.55 -2.79
CA PHE A 257 -11.83 -6.26 -3.18
C PHE A 257 -10.30 -6.28 -3.04
N THR A 258 -9.58 -5.72 -4.01
CA THR A 258 -8.10 -5.76 -4.07
C THR A 258 -7.50 -4.36 -4.01
N ILE A 259 -6.68 -4.11 -2.98
CA ILE A 259 -5.90 -2.89 -2.78
C ILE A 259 -4.44 -3.15 -3.14
N VAL A 260 -3.85 -2.29 -3.97
CA VAL A 260 -2.40 -2.30 -4.22
C VAL A 260 -1.78 -1.00 -3.70
N CYS A 261 -0.74 -1.13 -2.88
CA CYS A 261 0.02 -0.02 -2.30
C CYS A 261 1.42 0.04 -2.95
N PRO A 262 1.59 0.68 -4.12
CA PRO A 262 2.88 0.77 -4.78
C PRO A 262 3.70 1.95 -4.24
N HIS A 263 4.98 1.70 -4.00
CA HIS A 263 6.01 2.71 -3.73
C HIS A 263 6.77 2.97 -5.03
N TRP A 264 6.38 4.03 -5.76
CA TRP A 264 6.68 4.21 -7.18
C TRP A 264 6.81 5.68 -7.63
N GLY A 265 7.15 5.90 -8.89
CA GLY A 265 7.15 7.24 -9.51
C GLY A 265 8.47 7.98 -9.36
N THR A 266 8.43 9.27 -9.64
CA THR A 266 9.59 10.17 -9.61
C THR A 266 9.46 11.18 -8.49
N GLU A 267 10.45 11.24 -7.60
CA GLU A 267 10.48 12.17 -6.47
C GLU A 267 10.19 13.62 -6.89
N TYR A 268 9.39 14.30 -6.08
CA TYR A 268 9.09 15.74 -6.12
C TYR A 268 8.31 16.23 -7.35
N ARG A 269 7.66 15.33 -8.08
CA ARG A 269 6.73 15.69 -9.16
C ARG A 269 5.29 15.69 -8.63
N LEU A 270 4.54 16.75 -8.99
CA LEU A 270 3.12 16.91 -8.63
C LEU A 270 2.16 16.25 -9.65
N THR A 271 2.69 15.42 -10.55
CA THR A 271 1.90 14.73 -11.58
C THR A 271 2.49 13.34 -11.81
N SER A 272 1.66 12.38 -12.13
CA SER A 272 2.10 11.04 -12.50
C SER A 272 3.18 11.04 -13.59
N ASP A 273 4.00 10.00 -13.62
CA ASP A 273 5.00 9.78 -14.65
C ASP A 273 4.67 8.54 -15.51
N ALA A 274 5.41 8.35 -16.57
CA ALA A 274 5.18 7.24 -17.50
C ALA A 274 5.37 5.85 -16.87
N SER A 275 6.11 5.74 -15.76
CA SER A 275 6.24 4.48 -15.02
C SER A 275 4.97 4.21 -14.22
N GLN A 276 4.44 5.21 -13.54
CA GLN A 276 3.18 5.12 -12.82
C GLN A 276 2.03 4.80 -13.78
N GLU A 277 1.92 5.51 -14.92
CA GLU A 277 0.89 5.25 -15.94
C GLU A 277 0.96 3.79 -16.48
N LYS A 278 2.17 3.27 -16.69
CA LYS A 278 2.37 1.89 -17.12
C LYS A 278 1.87 0.89 -16.06
N TRP A 279 2.24 1.09 -14.80
CA TRP A 279 1.84 0.18 -13.72
C TRP A 279 0.36 0.26 -13.41
N THR A 280 -0.23 1.46 -13.45
CA THR A 280 -1.68 1.68 -13.33
C THR A 280 -2.44 0.82 -14.34
N LYS A 281 -1.97 0.81 -15.60
CA LYS A 281 -2.58 -0.04 -16.63
C LYS A 281 -2.47 -1.53 -16.29
N ILE A 282 -1.30 -2.01 -15.83
CA ILE A 282 -1.10 -3.41 -15.44
C ILE A 282 -2.02 -3.79 -14.27
N PHE A 283 -2.16 -2.93 -13.28
CA PHE A 283 -3.02 -3.18 -12.12
C PHE A 283 -4.49 -3.29 -12.55
N ALA A 284 -5.00 -2.34 -13.36
CA ALA A 284 -6.37 -2.36 -13.87
C ALA A 284 -6.65 -3.58 -14.77
N GLU A 285 -5.74 -3.93 -15.68
CA GLU A 285 -5.87 -5.11 -16.56
C GLU A 285 -5.94 -6.44 -15.80
N ASN A 286 -5.48 -6.48 -14.53
CA ASN A 286 -5.49 -7.69 -13.70
C ASN A 286 -6.54 -7.68 -12.59
N GLY A 287 -7.33 -6.61 -12.44
CA GLY A 287 -8.52 -6.56 -11.59
C GLY A 287 -8.34 -5.82 -10.26
N ALA A 288 -7.24 -5.07 -10.03
CA ALA A 288 -7.13 -4.26 -8.83
C ALA A 288 -8.22 -3.17 -8.78
N ASP A 289 -8.79 -2.91 -7.60
CA ASP A 289 -9.90 -1.97 -7.40
C ASP A 289 -9.44 -0.61 -6.89
N LEU A 290 -8.39 -0.59 -6.05
CA LEU A 290 -7.88 0.61 -5.39
C LEU A 290 -6.36 0.64 -5.38
N ILE A 291 -5.78 1.77 -5.79
CA ILE A 291 -4.35 2.03 -5.71
C ILE A 291 -4.07 3.15 -4.73
N LEU A 292 -3.19 2.89 -3.76
CA LEU A 292 -2.74 3.86 -2.76
C LEU A 292 -1.23 4.05 -2.88
N GLY A 293 -0.83 4.99 -3.75
CA GLY A 293 0.57 5.22 -4.14
C GLY A 293 1.36 6.10 -3.17
N THR A 294 2.68 5.84 -3.10
CA THR A 294 3.66 6.55 -2.26
C THR A 294 5.00 6.69 -2.96
N HIS A 295 6.02 7.31 -2.37
CA HIS A 295 7.38 7.56 -2.87
C HIS A 295 7.64 8.97 -3.44
N PRO A 296 6.76 9.63 -4.24
CA PRO A 296 7.11 10.95 -4.79
C PRO A 296 7.41 12.02 -3.73
N HIS A 297 7.10 11.79 -2.45
CA HIS A 297 7.27 12.70 -1.30
C HIS A 297 6.53 14.03 -1.47
N VAL A 298 5.64 14.09 -2.42
CA VAL A 298 4.68 15.17 -2.68
C VAL A 298 3.37 14.55 -3.12
N ILE A 299 2.30 15.28 -2.96
CA ILE A 299 0.97 14.83 -3.40
C ILE A 299 0.87 14.81 -4.92
N GLU A 300 0.17 13.80 -5.46
CA GLU A 300 -0.14 13.64 -6.88
C GLU A 300 -1.65 13.46 -7.07
N PRO A 301 -2.17 13.50 -8.32
CA PRO A 301 -3.60 13.40 -8.62
C PRO A 301 -4.28 12.14 -8.07
N ILE A 302 -5.61 12.23 -7.95
CA ILE A 302 -6.51 11.12 -7.65
C ILE A 302 -7.43 10.98 -8.85
N GLU A 303 -7.51 9.80 -9.46
CA GLU A 303 -8.25 9.58 -10.70
C GLU A 303 -8.92 8.20 -10.73
N TRP A 304 -10.09 8.11 -11.37
CA TRP A 304 -10.65 6.85 -11.81
C TRP A 304 -10.03 6.43 -13.14
N VAL A 305 -9.62 5.18 -13.22
CA VAL A 305 -9.05 4.57 -14.43
C VAL A 305 -9.91 3.38 -14.83
N THR A 306 -10.30 3.32 -16.10
CA THR A 306 -11.09 2.22 -16.64
C THR A 306 -10.22 1.36 -17.56
N ASP A 307 -10.20 0.05 -17.35
CA ASP A 307 -9.67 -0.88 -18.35
C ASP A 307 -10.66 -1.02 -19.52
N GLU A 308 -10.25 -0.61 -20.72
CA GLU A 308 -11.11 -0.61 -21.90
C GLU A 308 -11.58 -2.02 -22.32
N ALA A 309 -10.87 -3.08 -21.90
CA ALA A 309 -11.16 -4.45 -22.33
C ALA A 309 -12.20 -5.14 -21.44
N SER A 310 -12.14 -4.92 -20.14
CA SER A 310 -13.03 -5.52 -19.13
C SER A 310 -14.15 -4.57 -18.68
N GLU A 311 -14.02 -3.26 -18.96
CA GLU A 311 -14.84 -2.18 -18.40
C GLU A 311 -14.68 -2.05 -16.86
N HIS A 312 -13.62 -2.66 -16.28
CA HIS A 312 -13.30 -2.56 -14.86
C HIS A 312 -12.84 -1.13 -14.51
N GLU A 313 -13.37 -0.58 -13.42
CA GLU A 313 -13.02 0.75 -12.90
C GLU A 313 -12.17 0.62 -11.63
N MET A 314 -11.06 1.34 -11.59
CA MET A 314 -10.09 1.34 -10.48
C MET A 314 -9.84 2.77 -10.02
N LEU A 315 -9.94 3.02 -8.71
CA LEU A 315 -9.58 4.31 -8.11
C LEU A 315 -8.08 4.37 -7.82
N VAL A 316 -7.42 5.43 -8.26
CA VAL A 316 -5.97 5.60 -8.12
C VAL A 316 -5.63 6.89 -7.37
N TYR A 317 -4.98 6.77 -6.24
CA TYR A 317 -4.22 7.83 -5.58
C TYR A 317 -2.76 7.66 -6.02
N TYR A 318 -2.27 8.50 -6.93
CA TYR A 318 -0.91 8.34 -7.47
C TYR A 318 0.17 8.56 -6.42
N SER A 319 0.00 9.53 -5.51
CA SER A 319 0.85 9.71 -4.34
C SER A 319 0.13 10.45 -3.21
N LEU A 320 0.25 9.89 -2.01
CA LEU A 320 -0.23 10.52 -0.78
C LEU A 320 0.80 11.51 -0.19
N GLY A 321 2.00 11.62 -0.78
CA GLY A 321 3.07 12.45 -0.23
C GLY A 321 3.59 11.96 1.11
N ASN A 322 4.17 12.85 1.90
CA ASN A 322 4.70 12.51 3.22
C ASN A 322 3.64 12.62 4.31
N PHE A 323 3.63 11.65 5.22
CA PHE A 323 2.90 11.74 6.48
C PHE A 323 3.77 12.38 7.56
N VAL A 324 4.99 11.85 7.76
CA VAL A 324 6.00 12.42 8.64
C VAL A 324 7.26 12.69 7.83
N ASN A 325 7.76 13.92 7.86
CA ASN A 325 8.92 14.28 7.07
C ASN A 325 9.69 15.47 7.64
N TRP A 326 10.94 15.56 7.24
CA TRP A 326 11.76 16.74 7.19
C TRP A 326 12.58 16.75 5.91
N THR A 327 12.99 17.94 5.44
CA THR A 327 13.87 18.04 4.28
C THR A 327 15.04 18.98 4.55
N SER A 328 16.22 18.65 4.02
CA SER A 328 17.38 19.54 3.99
C SER A 328 17.48 20.36 2.69
N GLY A 329 16.53 20.19 1.77
CA GLY A 329 16.44 20.96 0.54
C GLY A 329 16.17 22.45 0.82
N THR A 330 16.53 23.33 -0.12
CA THR A 330 16.23 24.77 -0.03
C THR A 330 15.81 25.27 -1.41
N GLY A 331 14.88 26.25 -1.42
CA GLY A 331 14.40 26.91 -2.63
C GLY A 331 12.93 26.69 -2.90
N GLU A 332 12.43 27.31 -3.94
CA GLU A 332 11.01 27.27 -4.33
C GLU A 332 10.52 25.83 -4.58
N GLY A 333 9.39 25.49 -3.99
CA GLY A 333 8.74 24.18 -4.12
C GLY A 333 9.24 23.10 -3.15
N VAL A 334 10.25 23.39 -2.33
CA VAL A 334 10.70 22.45 -1.29
C VAL A 334 9.60 22.21 -0.27
N ALA A 335 8.79 23.24 0.02
CA ALA A 335 7.65 23.18 0.92
C ALA A 335 6.53 22.22 0.49
N ASN A 336 6.47 21.82 -0.80
CA ASN A 336 5.52 20.80 -1.27
C ASN A 336 5.66 19.48 -0.49
N ARG A 337 6.88 19.16 -0.04
CA ARG A 337 7.21 17.94 0.71
C ARG A 337 6.62 17.90 2.12
N MET A 338 6.13 19.05 2.60
CA MET A 338 5.49 19.15 3.92
C MET A 338 3.98 18.89 3.85
N VAL A 339 3.42 18.78 2.64
CA VAL A 339 1.99 18.52 2.42
C VAL A 339 1.82 17.06 1.99
N GLY A 340 1.04 16.33 2.75
CA GLY A 340 0.61 14.97 2.45
C GLY A 340 -0.91 14.82 2.50
N GLY A 341 -1.41 13.62 2.32
CA GLY A 341 -2.82 13.28 2.38
C GLY A 341 -3.08 11.98 3.13
N MET A 342 -4.20 11.94 3.84
CA MET A 342 -4.84 10.72 4.27
C MET A 342 -5.91 10.38 3.24
N ALA A 343 -5.74 9.33 2.47
CA ALA A 343 -6.81 8.78 1.65
C ALA A 343 -7.94 8.31 2.58
N GLU A 344 -9.17 8.60 2.22
CA GLU A 344 -10.38 8.11 2.88
C GLU A 344 -11.23 7.42 1.82
N VAL A 345 -11.52 6.14 2.01
CA VAL A 345 -12.33 5.34 1.09
C VAL A 345 -13.36 4.57 1.90
N THR A 346 -14.63 4.71 1.54
CA THR A 346 -15.72 3.97 2.18
C THR A 346 -16.16 2.85 1.25
N LEU A 347 -16.10 1.62 1.74
CA LEU A 347 -16.59 0.43 1.02
C LEU A 347 -17.97 0.04 1.51
N THR A 348 -18.79 -0.43 0.59
CA THR A 348 -20.09 -1.04 0.86
C THR A 348 -20.33 -2.23 -0.08
N LYS A 349 -21.42 -2.97 0.14
CA LYS A 349 -21.91 -3.97 -0.82
C LYS A 349 -23.11 -3.44 -1.56
N ASN A 350 -23.06 -3.53 -2.88
CA ASN A 350 -24.21 -3.21 -3.73
C ASN A 350 -25.35 -4.26 -3.63
N ASP A 351 -26.46 -4.03 -4.32
CA ASP A 351 -27.64 -4.92 -4.32
C ASP A 351 -27.34 -6.35 -4.79
N ASN A 352 -26.23 -6.57 -5.52
CA ASN A 352 -25.77 -7.88 -5.98
C ASN A 352 -24.87 -8.59 -4.96
N GLY A 353 -24.46 -7.89 -3.89
CA GLY A 353 -23.53 -8.37 -2.87
C GLY A 353 -22.04 -8.21 -3.29
N GLU A 354 -21.76 -7.44 -4.34
CA GLU A 354 -20.39 -7.09 -4.77
C GLU A 354 -19.90 -5.89 -3.97
N VAL A 355 -18.62 -5.87 -3.59
CA VAL A 355 -18.01 -4.75 -2.87
C VAL A 355 -17.75 -3.61 -3.86
N GLU A 356 -18.12 -2.40 -3.47
CA GLU A 356 -17.88 -1.18 -4.26
C GLU A 356 -17.44 -0.02 -3.37
N ILE A 357 -16.81 0.98 -3.99
CA ILE A 357 -16.45 2.25 -3.34
C ILE A 357 -17.71 3.11 -3.30
N ALA A 358 -18.29 3.29 -2.10
CA ALA A 358 -19.46 4.13 -1.86
C ALA A 358 -19.09 5.63 -1.81
N ASP A 359 -17.92 5.96 -1.24
CA ASP A 359 -17.41 7.32 -1.13
C ASP A 359 -15.89 7.32 -1.08
N TYR A 360 -15.26 8.42 -1.53
CA TYR A 360 -13.83 8.61 -1.45
C TYR A 360 -13.44 10.08 -1.39
N GLY A 361 -12.32 10.35 -0.75
CA GLY A 361 -11.76 11.69 -0.60
C GLY A 361 -10.34 11.65 -0.08
N VAL A 362 -9.83 12.80 0.26
CA VAL A 362 -8.51 12.93 0.88
C VAL A 362 -8.50 14.04 1.90
N LYS A 363 -7.98 13.78 3.11
CA LYS A 363 -7.73 14.80 4.12
C LYS A 363 -6.29 15.28 4.02
N PRO A 364 -6.05 16.57 3.70
CA PRO A 364 -4.71 17.14 3.67
C PRO A 364 -4.07 17.13 5.06
N MET A 365 -2.80 16.77 5.10
CA MET A 365 -1.98 16.76 6.30
C MET A 365 -0.72 17.60 6.09
N ILE A 366 -0.22 18.19 7.17
CA ILE A 366 0.96 19.05 7.16
C ILE A 366 1.99 18.51 8.16
N SER A 367 3.16 18.11 7.66
CA SER A 367 4.32 17.86 8.51
C SER A 367 4.78 19.18 9.13
N HIS A 368 4.67 19.30 10.44
CA HIS A 368 5.07 20.47 11.21
C HIS A 368 6.36 20.18 11.94
N VAL A 369 7.37 21.00 11.71
CA VAL A 369 8.70 20.84 12.28
C VAL A 369 9.14 22.12 12.94
N THR A 370 9.50 22.03 14.21
CA THR A 370 10.07 23.15 14.97
C THR A 370 11.38 22.72 15.64
N SER A 371 12.27 23.68 15.81
CA SER A 371 13.47 23.51 16.64
C SER A 371 13.16 23.58 18.14
N GLY A 372 11.88 23.72 18.51
CA GLY A 372 11.37 23.82 19.87
C GLY A 372 11.07 22.46 20.50
N PRO A 373 10.49 22.46 21.72
CA PRO A 373 10.19 21.23 22.47
C PRO A 373 9.08 20.36 21.83
N GLU A 374 8.30 20.90 20.90
CA GLU A 374 7.25 20.17 20.18
C GLU A 374 7.84 19.29 19.06
N GLY A 375 9.07 19.62 18.62
CA GLY A 375 9.82 18.81 17.66
C GLY A 375 9.10 18.67 16.32
N VAL A 376 8.80 17.40 15.95
CA VAL A 376 8.12 17.05 14.71
C VAL A 376 6.78 16.40 15.03
N THR A 377 5.73 16.83 14.32
CA THR A 377 4.39 16.23 14.39
C THR A 377 3.63 16.50 13.09
N THR A 378 2.48 15.84 12.89
CA THR A 378 1.64 16.04 11.71
C THR A 378 0.26 16.54 12.13
N TYR A 379 -0.20 17.60 11.48
CA TYR A 379 -1.54 18.17 11.65
C TYR A 379 -2.41 17.93 10.43
N PHE A 380 -3.71 17.80 10.59
CA PHE A 380 -4.65 18.02 9.49
C PHE A 380 -4.69 19.52 9.13
N LEU A 381 -4.75 19.81 7.82
CA LEU A 381 -4.77 21.19 7.31
C LEU A 381 -5.95 22.02 7.88
N GLU A 382 -7.08 21.37 8.16
CA GLU A 382 -8.25 22.02 8.79
C GLU A 382 -7.92 22.60 10.17
N ASN A 383 -7.02 21.94 10.91
CA ASN A 383 -6.57 22.31 12.24
C ASN A 383 -5.23 23.10 12.22
N TYR A 384 -4.67 23.36 11.03
CA TYR A 384 -3.38 24.04 10.86
C TYR A 384 -3.56 25.53 10.67
N SER A 385 -3.22 26.34 11.69
CA SER A 385 -3.38 27.80 11.66
C SER A 385 -2.24 28.51 10.91
N GLU A 386 -2.42 29.81 10.60
CA GLU A 386 -1.33 30.62 10.04
C GLU A 386 -0.17 30.77 11.04
N GLU A 387 -0.45 30.84 12.34
CA GLU A 387 0.58 30.91 13.38
C GLU A 387 1.44 29.65 13.38
N LEU A 388 0.83 28.45 13.26
CA LEU A 388 1.58 27.20 13.13
C LEU A 388 2.42 27.19 11.83
N ALA A 389 1.89 27.72 10.73
CA ALA A 389 2.64 27.81 9.48
C ALA A 389 3.85 28.74 9.60
N GLU A 390 3.72 29.88 10.31
CA GLU A 390 4.84 30.80 10.57
C GLU A 390 5.92 30.18 11.49
N GLU A 391 5.53 29.27 12.40
CA GLU A 391 6.42 28.58 13.33
C GLU A 391 7.13 27.36 12.70
N ASN A 392 6.65 26.85 11.57
CA ASN A 392 7.25 25.72 10.90
C ASN A 392 8.62 26.10 10.31
N ASP A 393 9.67 25.38 10.72
CA ASP A 393 11.06 25.65 10.30
C ASP A 393 11.27 25.54 8.77
N ILE A 394 10.32 24.97 8.01
CA ILE A 394 10.36 24.94 6.54
C ILE A 394 10.38 26.35 5.93
N VAL A 395 9.85 27.37 6.60
CA VAL A 395 9.88 28.77 6.14
C VAL A 395 11.31 29.30 5.98
N LEU A 396 12.27 28.70 6.67
CA LEU A 396 13.70 29.02 6.55
C LEU A 396 14.32 28.46 5.26
N GLN A 397 13.68 27.46 4.65
CA GLN A 397 14.14 26.77 3.46
C GLN A 397 13.34 27.20 2.22
N ASP A 398 12.05 27.44 2.38
CA ASP A 398 11.11 27.94 1.37
C ASP A 398 10.21 29.00 1.99
N SER A 399 10.54 30.27 1.77
CA SER A 399 9.82 31.39 2.35
C SER A 399 8.41 31.62 1.77
N SER A 400 8.00 30.82 0.80
CA SER A 400 6.63 30.83 0.26
C SER A 400 5.65 30.02 1.11
N PHE A 401 6.15 29.17 2.02
CA PHE A 401 5.31 28.34 2.87
C PHE A 401 4.40 29.17 3.76
N SER A 402 3.14 28.82 3.76
CA SER A 402 2.05 29.41 4.57
C SER A 402 0.87 28.44 4.55
N ARG A 403 -0.14 28.65 5.37
CA ARG A 403 -1.38 27.88 5.28
C ARG A 403 -2.04 28.06 3.90
N GLU A 404 -2.05 29.29 3.36
CA GLU A 404 -2.56 29.56 2.01
C GLU A 404 -1.79 28.80 0.93
N TYR A 405 -0.48 28.68 1.07
CA TYR A 405 0.35 27.84 0.17
C TYR A 405 -0.13 26.39 0.16
N CYS A 406 -0.36 25.79 1.34
CA CYS A 406 -0.85 24.42 1.46
C CYS A 406 -2.24 24.25 0.81
N VAL A 407 -3.17 25.17 1.06
CA VAL A 407 -4.50 25.20 0.42
C VAL A 407 -4.38 25.25 -1.10
N ASN A 408 -3.57 26.19 -1.63
CA ASN A 408 -3.40 26.34 -3.07
C ASN A 408 -2.75 25.10 -3.72
N LEU A 409 -1.84 24.43 -3.02
CA LEU A 409 -1.25 23.18 -3.50
C LEU A 409 -2.31 22.07 -3.58
N CYS A 410 -3.11 21.88 -2.54
CA CYS A 410 -4.20 20.90 -2.54
C CYS A 410 -5.24 21.20 -3.63
N ASP A 411 -5.65 22.46 -3.79
CA ASP A 411 -6.56 22.89 -4.86
C ASP A 411 -6.00 22.59 -6.26
N SER A 412 -4.68 22.78 -6.45
CA SER A 412 -4.04 22.57 -7.74
C SER A 412 -3.89 21.10 -8.12
N VAL A 413 -3.75 20.19 -7.14
CA VAL A 413 -3.48 18.77 -7.36
C VAL A 413 -4.76 17.93 -7.26
N TRP A 414 -5.61 18.19 -6.26
CA TRP A 414 -6.79 17.39 -5.95
C TRP A 414 -8.13 18.06 -6.30
N GLY A 415 -8.10 19.35 -6.67
CA GLY A 415 -9.35 20.09 -6.97
C GLY A 415 -10.26 20.18 -5.76
N ASP A 416 -11.47 19.64 -5.87
CA ASP A 416 -12.46 19.67 -4.79
C ASP A 416 -12.48 18.39 -3.92
N LEU A 417 -11.70 17.36 -4.24
CA LEU A 417 -11.72 16.05 -3.57
C LEU A 417 -11.29 16.09 -2.08
N TRP A 418 -10.65 17.17 -1.64
CA TRP A 418 -10.24 17.37 -0.24
C TRP A 418 -11.18 18.30 0.55
N LYS A 419 -12.20 18.84 -0.10
CA LYS A 419 -13.17 19.76 0.53
C LYS A 419 -14.35 18.95 1.03
N THR A 420 -14.49 18.86 2.36
CA THR A 420 -15.72 18.33 2.96
C THR A 420 -16.89 19.24 2.63
N GLU A 421 -18.04 18.67 2.19
CA GLU A 421 -19.30 19.38 1.99
C GLU A 421 -19.85 19.99 3.29
#